data_011a55d1bedabaa125736e643701d8a5
#
_entry.id   011a55d1bedabaa125736e643701d8a5
#
_cell.length_a   1.000
_cell.length_b   1.000
_cell.length_c   1.000
_cell.angle_alpha   90.00
_cell.angle_beta   90.00
_cell.angle_gamma   90.00
#
_symmetry.space_group_name_H-M   'P 1'
#
loop_
_entity.id
_entity.type
_entity.pdbx_description
1 polymer ?
#
loop_
_entity_poly.entity_id
_entity_poly.type
_entity_poly.pdbx_seq_one_letter_code
_entity_poly.pdbx_strand_id
1 'polypeptide(L)'
;IVDQIFIGQGIGMLGNAATNIAFPLSTTCTAISLLLGIGSATNFSLHLGAGEKHLSEKYAGNGIFLMAVCGTVLFLITTIFLTPMLKFFGATTDVLPYAKAYTRITVVGFPFLIANTGMSKLILADGNPRYSMTSMLVGAIVNTILDPIFIFNI
;
A
#
# COMPACT_ATOMS: atom_id res chain seq x y z
N ILE A 1 -0.17 5.13 12.86
CA ILE A 1 -0.38 5.67 14.25
C ILE A 1 0.03 7.15 14.29
N VAL A 2 1.24 7.50 13.88
CA VAL A 2 1.74 8.91 13.86
C VAL A 2 0.86 9.79 12.97
N ASP A 3 0.55 9.33 11.78
CA ASP A 3 -0.35 9.95 10.80
C ASP A 3 -1.74 10.27 11.39
N GLN A 4 -2.34 9.31 12.12
CA GLN A 4 -3.64 9.54 12.79
C GLN A 4 -3.60 10.61 13.89
N ILE A 5 -2.46 10.78 14.56
CA ILE A 5 -2.29 11.83 15.57
C ILE A 5 -2.30 13.21 14.90
N PHE A 6 -1.57 13.36 13.80
CA PHE A 6 -1.53 14.61 13.04
C PHE A 6 -2.90 14.96 12.41
N ILE A 7 -3.59 13.97 11.84
CA ILE A 7 -4.94 14.16 11.29
C ILE A 7 -5.94 14.55 12.40
N GLY A 8 -5.85 13.90 13.56
CA GLY A 8 -6.70 14.23 14.71
C GLY A 8 -6.49 15.65 15.23
N GLN A 9 -5.26 16.16 15.19
CA GLN A 9 -4.93 17.53 15.61
C GLN A 9 -5.28 18.59 14.55
N GLY A 10 -5.11 18.25 13.25
CA GLY A 10 -5.36 19.20 12.16
C GLY A 10 -6.82 19.28 11.70
N ILE A 11 -7.52 18.16 11.60
CA ILE A 11 -8.87 18.05 11.02
C ILE A 11 -9.93 17.65 12.07
N GLY A 12 -9.48 17.12 13.20
CA GLY A 12 -10.36 16.71 14.31
C GLY A 12 -11.01 15.33 14.11
N MET A 13 -12.15 15.11 14.82
CA MET A 13 -12.85 13.81 14.85
C MET A 13 -13.32 13.31 13.48
N LEU A 14 -13.74 14.22 12.60
CA LEU A 14 -14.22 13.86 11.25
C LEU A 14 -13.09 13.34 10.36
N GLY A 15 -11.87 13.88 10.51
CA GLY A 15 -10.69 13.39 9.82
C GLY A 15 -10.31 11.96 10.23
N ASN A 16 -10.30 11.68 11.55
CA ASN A 16 -10.05 10.33 12.06
C ASN A 16 -11.16 9.33 11.65
N ALA A 17 -12.42 9.75 11.62
CA ALA A 17 -13.50 8.92 11.11
C ALA A 17 -13.31 8.60 9.63
N ALA A 18 -12.89 9.56 8.83
CA ALA A 18 -12.63 9.39 7.39
C ALA A 18 -11.49 8.38 7.12
N THR A 19 -10.39 8.45 7.87
CA THR A 19 -9.28 7.48 7.74
C THR A 19 -9.68 6.07 8.15
N ASN A 20 -10.48 5.93 9.21
CA ASN A 20 -11.00 4.63 9.65
C ASN A 20 -11.92 3.98 8.60
N ILE A 21 -12.74 4.78 7.91
CA ILE A 21 -13.60 4.29 6.81
C ILE A 21 -12.76 3.86 5.59
N ALA A 22 -11.64 4.54 5.32
CA ALA A 22 -10.73 4.17 4.24
C ALA A 22 -9.80 2.98 4.59
N PHE A 23 -9.67 2.64 5.86
CA PHE A 23 -8.76 1.59 6.35
C PHE A 23 -8.96 0.22 5.70
N PRO A 24 -10.20 -0.29 5.47
CA PRO A 24 -10.40 -1.56 4.77
C PRO A 24 -9.81 -1.60 3.36
N LEU A 25 -9.79 -0.47 2.64
CA LEU A 25 -9.18 -0.37 1.33
C LEU A 25 -7.66 -0.55 1.40
N SER A 26 -7.01 0.13 2.34
CA SER A 26 -5.57 0.00 2.57
C SER A 26 -5.19 -1.41 3.02
N THR A 27 -6.02 -2.04 3.86
CA THR A 27 -5.82 -3.42 4.31
C THR A 27 -5.93 -4.41 3.15
N THR A 28 -6.92 -4.25 2.26
CA THR A 28 -7.08 -5.07 1.06
C THR A 28 -5.86 -4.92 0.14
N CYS A 29 -5.38 -3.69 -0.04
CA CYS A 29 -4.18 -3.39 -0.81
C CYS A 29 -2.95 -4.11 -0.24
N THR A 30 -2.76 -4.06 1.08
CA THR A 30 -1.67 -4.75 1.77
C THR A 30 -1.80 -6.27 1.67
N ALA A 31 -3.00 -6.83 1.79
CA ALA A 31 -3.25 -8.26 1.67
C ALA A 31 -2.88 -8.79 0.28
N ILE A 32 -3.28 -8.08 -0.79
CA ILE A 32 -2.91 -8.43 -2.17
C ILE A 32 -1.40 -8.33 -2.37
N SER A 33 -0.78 -7.29 -1.84
CA SER A 33 0.67 -7.11 -1.90
C SER A 33 1.44 -8.26 -1.23
N LEU A 34 0.99 -8.69 -0.05
CA LEU A 34 1.59 -9.81 0.66
C LEU A 34 1.36 -11.14 -0.07
N LEU A 35 0.17 -11.37 -0.60
CA LEU A 35 -0.16 -12.57 -1.37
C LEU A 35 0.79 -12.72 -2.58
N LEU A 36 0.89 -11.68 -3.39
CA LEU A 36 1.73 -11.68 -4.58
C LEU A 36 3.22 -11.66 -4.23
N GLY A 37 3.60 -10.85 -3.24
CA GLY A 37 4.99 -10.71 -2.80
C GLY A 37 5.55 -11.98 -2.20
N ILE A 38 4.85 -12.59 -1.24
CA ILE A 38 5.28 -13.83 -0.59
C ILE A 38 5.22 -14.99 -1.59
N GLY A 39 4.14 -15.10 -2.38
CA GLY A 39 4.01 -16.14 -3.39
C GLY A 39 5.14 -16.13 -4.41
N SER A 40 5.49 -14.95 -4.93
CA SER A 40 6.61 -14.79 -5.87
C SER A 40 7.96 -15.04 -5.19
N ALA A 41 8.16 -14.53 -3.98
CA ALA A 41 9.39 -14.70 -3.22
C ALA A 41 9.67 -16.17 -2.86
N THR A 42 8.64 -16.92 -2.50
CA THR A 42 8.78 -18.35 -2.18
C THR A 42 9.21 -19.14 -3.41
N ASN A 43 8.54 -18.96 -4.55
CA ASN A 43 8.91 -19.64 -5.79
C ASN A 43 10.31 -19.21 -6.28
N PHE A 44 10.64 -17.92 -6.15
CA PHE A 44 11.98 -17.41 -6.44
C PHE A 44 13.04 -18.15 -5.63
N SER A 45 12.89 -18.22 -4.30
CA SER A 45 13.86 -18.89 -3.42
C SER A 45 13.97 -20.40 -3.69
N LEU A 46 12.86 -21.09 -3.95
CA LEU A 46 12.84 -22.52 -4.24
C LEU A 46 13.66 -22.84 -5.48
N HIS A 47 13.42 -22.15 -6.59
CA HIS A 47 14.13 -22.38 -7.84
C HIS A 47 15.59 -21.89 -7.79
N LEU A 48 15.85 -20.81 -7.04
CA LEU A 48 17.21 -20.35 -6.81
C LEU A 48 18.04 -21.40 -6.04
N GLY A 49 17.44 -21.97 -4.97
CA GLY A 49 18.06 -23.05 -4.19
C GLY A 49 18.24 -24.35 -4.96
N ALA A 50 17.39 -24.65 -5.94
CA ALA A 50 17.52 -25.78 -6.85
C ALA A 50 18.57 -25.57 -7.96
N GLY A 51 19.16 -24.38 -8.03
CA GLY A 51 20.12 -24.03 -9.12
C GLY A 51 19.45 -23.62 -10.43
N GLU A 52 18.13 -23.51 -10.45
CA GLU A 52 17.33 -23.17 -11.64
C GLU A 52 17.18 -21.65 -11.80
N LYS A 53 18.29 -20.95 -11.97
CA LYS A 53 18.36 -19.48 -11.97
C LYS A 53 17.38 -18.83 -12.96
N HIS A 54 17.25 -19.40 -14.17
CA HIS A 54 16.34 -18.87 -15.17
C HIS A 54 14.86 -18.92 -14.74
N LEU A 55 14.44 -19.99 -14.07
CA LEU A 55 13.08 -20.09 -13.51
C LEU A 55 12.87 -19.14 -12.35
N SER A 56 13.84 -19.00 -11.45
CA SER A 56 13.83 -18.05 -10.35
C SER A 56 13.61 -16.62 -10.87
N GLU A 57 14.39 -16.15 -11.84
CA GLU A 57 14.24 -14.83 -12.46
C GLU A 57 12.85 -14.64 -13.10
N LYS A 58 12.31 -15.69 -13.71
CA LYS A 58 10.98 -15.68 -14.34
C LYS A 58 9.85 -15.51 -13.32
N TYR A 59 9.94 -16.19 -12.15
CA TYR A 59 8.98 -16.02 -11.07
C TYR A 59 9.05 -14.62 -10.44
N ALA A 60 10.25 -14.06 -10.28
CA ALA A 60 10.42 -12.68 -9.81
C ALA A 60 9.79 -11.67 -10.79
N GLY A 61 10.09 -11.79 -12.09
CA GLY A 61 9.57 -10.93 -13.14
C GLY A 61 8.03 -10.98 -13.24
N ASN A 62 7.47 -12.21 -13.26
CA ASN A 62 6.01 -12.39 -13.26
C ASN A 62 5.36 -11.82 -12.00
N GLY A 63 5.99 -11.97 -10.84
CA GLY A 63 5.51 -11.40 -9.59
C GLY A 63 5.43 -9.88 -9.65
N ILE A 64 6.48 -9.22 -10.12
CA ILE A 64 6.52 -7.76 -10.29
C ILE A 64 5.44 -7.30 -11.28
N PHE A 65 5.30 -8.00 -12.41
CA PHE A 65 4.26 -7.69 -13.39
C PHE A 65 2.85 -7.82 -12.80
N LEU A 66 2.56 -8.91 -12.07
CA LEU A 66 1.27 -9.11 -11.41
C LEU A 66 0.99 -8.04 -10.35
N MET A 67 2.00 -7.62 -9.58
CA MET A 67 1.87 -6.52 -8.61
C MET A 67 1.48 -5.21 -9.30
N ALA A 68 2.12 -4.89 -10.43
CA ALA A 68 1.80 -3.70 -11.21
C ALA A 68 0.37 -3.75 -11.78
N VAL A 69 -0.03 -4.89 -12.34
CA VAL A 69 -1.39 -5.08 -12.88
C VAL A 69 -2.42 -5.00 -11.77
N CYS A 70 -2.27 -5.75 -10.68
CA CYS A 70 -3.22 -5.74 -9.56
C CYS A 70 -3.31 -4.37 -8.90
N GLY A 71 -2.18 -3.67 -8.75
CA GLY A 71 -2.16 -2.31 -8.22
C GLY A 71 -2.93 -1.32 -9.09
N THR A 72 -2.73 -1.41 -10.40
CA THR A 72 -3.45 -0.57 -11.38
C THR A 72 -4.94 -0.89 -11.40
N VAL A 73 -5.31 -2.17 -11.39
CA VAL A 73 -6.72 -2.61 -11.35
C VAL A 73 -7.40 -2.12 -10.07
N LEU A 74 -6.75 -2.27 -8.93
CA LEU A 74 -7.27 -1.78 -7.64
C LEU A 74 -7.45 -0.26 -7.63
N PHE A 75 -6.48 0.48 -8.17
CA PHE A 75 -6.57 1.92 -8.35
C PHE A 75 -7.80 2.30 -9.19
N LEU A 76 -8.00 1.66 -10.34
CA LEU A 76 -9.12 1.93 -11.24
C LEU A 76 -10.47 1.59 -10.58
N ILE A 77 -10.60 0.40 -9.99
CA ILE A 77 -11.82 -0.03 -9.32
C ILE A 77 -12.18 0.92 -8.18
N THR A 78 -11.21 1.24 -7.34
CA THR A 78 -11.46 2.14 -6.20
C THR A 78 -11.80 3.55 -6.66
N THR A 79 -11.18 4.05 -7.73
CA THR A 79 -11.48 5.39 -8.28
C THR A 79 -12.89 5.45 -8.86
N ILE A 80 -13.29 4.43 -9.63
CA ILE A 80 -14.61 4.36 -10.28
C ILE A 80 -15.72 4.17 -9.24
N PHE A 81 -15.52 3.26 -8.30
CA PHE A 81 -16.52 2.90 -7.28
C PHE A 81 -16.29 3.56 -5.93
N LEU A 82 -15.56 4.67 -5.87
CA LEU A 82 -15.17 5.34 -4.63
C LEU A 82 -16.36 5.61 -3.70
N THR A 83 -17.40 6.24 -4.23
CA THR A 83 -18.58 6.63 -3.42
C THR A 83 -19.37 5.44 -2.88
N PRO A 84 -19.75 4.42 -3.69
CA PRO A 84 -20.45 3.26 -3.18
C PRO A 84 -19.60 2.46 -2.19
N MET A 85 -18.28 2.34 -2.40
CA MET A 85 -17.39 1.64 -1.48
C MET A 85 -17.32 2.32 -0.11
N LEU A 86 -17.14 3.64 -0.07
CA LEU A 86 -17.10 4.38 1.20
C LEU A 86 -18.43 4.30 1.95
N LYS A 87 -19.57 4.37 1.26
CA LYS A 87 -20.89 4.16 1.87
C LYS A 87 -21.04 2.75 2.42
N PHE A 88 -20.57 1.74 1.70
CA PHE A 88 -20.59 0.34 2.15
C PHE A 88 -19.76 0.15 3.42
N PHE A 89 -18.63 0.86 3.56
CA PHE A 89 -17.79 0.86 4.77
C PHE A 89 -18.33 1.74 5.91
N GLY A 90 -19.54 2.31 5.75
CA GLY A 90 -20.23 3.04 6.83
C GLY A 90 -20.01 4.55 6.83
N ALA A 91 -19.62 5.16 5.70
CA ALA A 91 -19.52 6.63 5.61
C ALA A 91 -20.90 7.28 5.75
N THR A 92 -21.06 8.05 6.81
CA THR A 92 -22.23 8.92 6.99
C THR A 92 -22.16 10.14 6.06
N THR A 93 -23.28 10.85 5.90
CA THR A 93 -23.36 12.06 5.07
C THR A 93 -22.31 13.09 5.43
N ASP A 94 -22.01 13.24 6.72
CA ASP A 94 -21.10 14.26 7.26
C ASP A 94 -19.62 13.88 7.06
N VAL A 95 -19.30 12.57 7.12
CA VAL A 95 -17.92 12.06 6.98
C VAL A 95 -17.56 11.80 5.52
N LEU A 96 -18.56 11.56 4.67
CA LEU A 96 -18.36 11.18 3.26
C LEU A 96 -17.48 12.16 2.44
N PRO A 97 -17.63 13.50 2.54
CA PRO A 97 -16.77 14.42 1.81
C PRO A 97 -15.30 14.31 2.23
N TYR A 98 -15.03 14.20 3.53
CA TYR A 98 -13.67 14.04 4.07
C TYR A 98 -13.06 12.68 3.65
N ALA A 99 -13.85 11.61 3.76
CA ALA A 99 -13.43 10.27 3.34
C ALA A 99 -13.12 10.22 1.83
N LYS A 100 -13.90 10.91 1.00
CA LYS A 100 -13.63 11.01 -0.44
C LYS A 100 -12.35 11.78 -0.74
N ALA A 101 -12.14 12.92 -0.09
CA ALA A 101 -10.95 13.74 -0.28
C ALA A 101 -9.69 12.94 0.09
N TYR A 102 -9.68 12.33 1.26
CA TYR A 102 -8.59 11.48 1.74
C TYR A 102 -8.33 10.30 0.81
N THR A 103 -9.38 9.53 0.47
CA THR A 103 -9.23 8.30 -0.32
C THR A 103 -8.80 8.61 -1.75
N ARG A 104 -9.21 9.69 -2.37
CA ARG A 104 -8.75 10.10 -3.71
C ARG A 104 -7.24 10.26 -3.79
N ILE A 105 -6.64 10.83 -2.76
CA ILE A 105 -5.18 11.01 -2.68
C ILE A 105 -4.51 9.66 -2.40
N THR A 106 -5.01 8.92 -1.43
CA THR A 106 -4.43 7.64 -0.99
C THR A 106 -4.46 6.57 -2.08
N VAL A 107 -5.52 6.52 -2.88
CA VAL A 107 -5.70 5.54 -3.96
C VAL A 107 -4.62 5.66 -5.03
N VAL A 108 -4.12 6.87 -5.32
CA VAL A 108 -3.00 7.07 -6.24
C VAL A 108 -1.73 6.35 -5.75
N GLY A 109 -1.59 6.20 -4.43
CA GLY A 109 -0.48 5.47 -3.81
C GLY A 109 -0.60 3.94 -3.87
N PHE A 110 -1.77 3.37 -4.17
CA PHE A 110 -1.99 1.91 -4.12
C PHE A 110 -1.06 1.10 -5.03
N PRO A 111 -0.84 1.45 -6.30
CA PRO A 111 0.11 0.72 -7.15
C PRO A 111 1.52 0.72 -6.57
N PHE A 112 1.95 1.87 -6.03
CA PHE A 112 3.26 2.01 -5.41
C PHE A 112 3.37 1.23 -4.10
N LEU A 113 2.32 1.22 -3.29
CA LEU A 113 2.26 0.45 -2.04
C LEU A 113 2.39 -1.05 -2.31
N ILE A 114 1.64 -1.57 -3.31
CA ILE A 114 1.67 -2.98 -3.70
C ILE A 114 3.06 -3.34 -4.22
N ALA A 115 3.62 -2.54 -5.12
CA ALA A 115 4.94 -2.77 -5.67
C ALA A 115 6.02 -2.74 -4.57
N ASN A 116 6.05 -1.71 -3.74
CA ASN A 116 7.05 -1.57 -2.68
C ASN A 116 7.01 -2.71 -1.67
N THR A 117 5.81 -3.04 -1.15
CA THR A 117 5.65 -4.11 -0.15
C THR A 117 5.97 -5.47 -0.75
N GLY A 118 5.53 -5.75 -1.97
CA GLY A 118 5.78 -7.01 -2.64
C GLY A 118 7.25 -7.18 -3.05
N MET A 119 7.88 -6.15 -3.61
CA MET A 119 9.31 -6.17 -3.96
C MET A 119 10.20 -6.32 -2.73
N SER A 120 9.82 -5.75 -1.59
CA SER A 120 10.54 -5.97 -0.33
C SER A 120 10.63 -7.44 0.05
N LYS A 121 9.61 -8.25 -0.28
CA LYS A 121 9.62 -9.72 -0.04
C LYS A 121 10.56 -10.45 -1.00
N LEU A 122 10.62 -10.03 -2.27
CA LEU A 122 11.57 -10.57 -3.24
C LEU A 122 13.01 -10.25 -2.86
N ILE A 123 13.30 -9.00 -2.45
CA ILE A 123 14.63 -8.58 -1.99
C ILE A 123 15.06 -9.39 -0.75
N LEU A 124 14.13 -9.65 0.16
CA LEU A 124 14.38 -10.49 1.33
C LEU A 124 14.70 -11.92 0.94
N ALA A 125 13.99 -12.47 -0.04
CA ALA A 125 14.18 -13.81 -0.60
C ALA A 125 15.51 -13.96 -1.34
N ASP A 126 16.03 -12.88 -1.93
CA ASP A 126 17.35 -12.82 -2.57
C ASP A 126 18.53 -12.76 -1.57
N GLY A 127 18.23 -12.80 -0.26
CA GLY A 127 19.24 -12.82 0.78
C GLY A 127 19.78 -11.44 1.18
N ASN A 128 19.09 -10.37 0.80
CA ASN A 128 19.48 -8.99 1.08
C ASN A 128 18.55 -8.26 2.08
N PRO A 129 18.41 -8.75 3.34
CA PRO A 129 17.49 -8.16 4.31
C PRO A 129 17.83 -6.70 4.64
N ARG A 130 19.10 -6.32 4.54
CA ARG A 130 19.53 -4.93 4.80
C ARG A 130 18.91 -3.94 3.82
N TYR A 131 18.83 -4.28 2.53
CA TYR A 131 18.20 -3.43 1.52
C TYR A 131 16.70 -3.28 1.76
N SER A 132 16.00 -4.37 2.08
CA SER A 132 14.58 -4.34 2.41
C SER A 132 14.32 -3.46 3.64
N MET A 133 15.09 -3.63 4.72
CA MET A 133 14.97 -2.82 5.93
C MET A 133 15.28 -1.34 5.67
N THR A 134 16.34 -1.04 4.92
CA THR A 134 16.72 0.36 4.62
C THR A 134 15.64 1.06 3.80
N SER A 135 15.07 0.37 2.80
CA SER A 135 13.96 0.91 2.00
C SER A 135 12.73 1.23 2.86
N MET A 136 12.37 0.34 3.79
CA MET A 136 11.25 0.56 4.72
C MET A 136 11.53 1.72 5.69
N LEU A 137 12.75 1.82 6.22
CA LEU A 137 13.14 2.90 7.13
C LEU A 137 13.13 4.27 6.42
N VAL A 138 13.69 4.35 5.22
CA VAL A 138 13.67 5.58 4.43
C VAL A 138 12.23 6.00 4.15
N GLY A 139 11.37 5.07 3.73
CA GLY A 139 9.95 5.34 3.51
C GLY A 139 9.25 5.86 4.77
N ALA A 140 9.50 5.25 5.93
CA ALA A 140 8.90 5.66 7.20
C ALA A 140 9.39 7.06 7.63
N ILE A 141 10.68 7.36 7.47
CA ILE A 141 11.26 8.67 7.80
C ILE A 141 10.67 9.76 6.89
N VAL A 142 10.64 9.51 5.59
CA VAL A 142 10.08 10.46 4.60
C VAL A 142 8.61 10.71 4.90
N ASN A 143 7.81 9.68 5.17
CA ASN A 143 6.41 9.82 5.55
C ASN A 143 6.26 10.67 6.82
N THR A 144 6.99 10.35 7.88
CA THR A 144 6.93 11.10 9.16
C THR A 144 7.30 12.59 9.00
N ILE A 145 8.17 12.93 8.04
CA ILE A 145 8.55 14.32 7.75
C ILE A 145 7.50 15.01 6.89
N LEU A 146 6.94 14.31 5.90
CA LEU A 146 5.98 14.89 4.97
C LEU A 146 4.58 15.05 5.58
N ASP A 147 4.17 14.15 6.47
CA ASP A 147 2.83 14.19 7.10
C ASP A 147 2.52 15.56 7.74
N PRO A 148 3.35 16.11 8.66
CA PRO A 148 3.07 17.42 9.24
C PRO A 148 3.11 18.54 8.21
N ILE A 149 3.97 18.46 7.19
CA ILE A 149 4.07 19.48 6.15
C ILE A 149 2.76 19.54 5.34
N PHE A 150 2.22 18.40 4.93
CA PHE A 150 0.98 18.35 4.15
C PHE A 150 -0.28 18.59 4.99
N ILE A 151 -0.30 18.18 6.24
CA ILE A 151 -1.49 18.31 7.09
C ILE A 151 -1.65 19.74 7.64
N PHE A 152 -0.54 20.42 7.96
CA PHE A 152 -0.59 21.75 8.57
C PHE A 152 -0.37 22.92 7.61
N ASN A 153 0.14 22.69 6.38
CA ASN A 153 0.41 23.76 5.40
C ASN A 153 -0.56 23.77 4.20
N ILE A 154 -1.50 22.84 4.14
CA ILE A 154 -2.58 22.80 3.14
C ILE A 154 -3.93 22.80 3.85
#